data_11a93aa55cd3bd99be0460023004c4cc
#
_entry.id   11a93aa55cd3bd99be0460023004c4cc
#
_cell.length_a   1.000
_cell.length_b   1.000
_cell.length_c   1.000
_cell.angle_alpha   90.00
_cell.angle_beta   90.00
_cell.angle_gamma   90.00
#
_symmetry.space_group_name_H-M   'P 1'
#
loop_
_entity.id
_entity.type
_entity.pdbx_description
1 polymer ?
#
loop_
_entity_poly.entity_id
_entity_poly.type
_entity_poly.pdbx_seq_one_letter_code
_entity_poly.pdbx_strand_id
1 'polypeptide(L)'
;PGVWNSTSDGFEINFVGKGGHGSRPHVTIDPVMMAGRFIVDVQSVISREKDAARFGVVTVGAVQAGSAGNIIPDTALLRGTIRSHDEATRTRMIDGVERTAKAVALMAGAPPPEIKITAGAKAVFNDEKLAARSGAVLKAAFGDKARLVPEPGAASEDYSEFVMAGVPSFYFGLGGLDP
;
A
#
# COMPACT_ATOMS: atom_id res chain seq x y z
N PRO A 1 1.28 21.30 -11.18
CA PRO A 1 0.73 21.47 -9.86
C PRO A 1 -0.07 20.24 -9.43
N GLY A 2 -0.27 20.06 -8.13
CA GLY A 2 -1.02 18.95 -7.59
C GLY A 2 -0.15 17.78 -7.14
N VAL A 3 -0.77 16.59 -7.02
CA VAL A 3 -0.08 15.37 -6.56
C VAL A 3 1.06 15.01 -7.49
N TRP A 4 2.23 14.73 -6.92
CA TRP A 4 3.40 14.23 -7.65
C TRP A 4 3.67 12.76 -7.34
N ASN A 5 3.71 12.39 -6.06
CA ASN A 5 3.97 11.03 -5.59
C ASN A 5 2.90 10.55 -4.60
N SER A 6 2.78 9.24 -4.44
CA SER A 6 1.79 8.61 -3.56
C SER A 6 2.20 8.63 -2.09
N THR A 7 1.23 8.37 -1.21
CA THR A 7 1.48 7.93 0.17
C THR A 7 2.16 6.55 0.16
N SER A 8 2.76 6.18 1.29
CA SER A 8 3.27 4.82 1.50
C SER A 8 2.96 4.39 2.92
N ASP A 9 2.22 3.31 3.08
CA ASP A 9 1.99 2.67 4.38
C ASP A 9 2.39 1.22 4.29
N GLY A 10 2.95 0.70 5.37
CA GLY A 10 3.22 -0.72 5.53
C GLY A 10 2.13 -1.40 6.36
N PHE A 11 1.89 -2.68 6.11
CA PHE A 11 1.11 -3.50 7.01
C PHE A 11 1.79 -4.84 7.28
N GLU A 12 1.60 -5.34 8.50
CA GLU A 12 1.89 -6.70 8.91
C GLU A 12 0.61 -7.32 9.47
N ILE A 13 0.27 -8.52 9.03
CA ILE A 13 -0.88 -9.28 9.50
C ILE A 13 -0.40 -10.66 9.89
N ASN A 14 -0.56 -11.02 11.16
CA ASN A 14 -0.25 -12.35 11.64
C ASN A 14 -1.55 -13.10 11.96
N PHE A 15 -1.89 -14.08 11.14
CA PHE A 15 -2.98 -14.99 11.43
C PHE A 15 -2.51 -16.04 12.41
N VAL A 16 -3.22 -16.13 13.54
CA VAL A 16 -2.98 -17.14 14.56
C VAL A 16 -4.00 -18.25 14.39
N GLY A 17 -3.52 -19.46 14.20
CA GLY A 17 -4.34 -20.65 14.04
C GLY A 17 -4.04 -21.69 15.11
N LYS A 18 -4.25 -22.95 14.74
CA LYS A 18 -3.91 -24.12 15.54
C LYS A 18 -3.33 -25.16 14.60
N GLY A 19 -2.03 -25.38 14.70
CA GLY A 19 -1.30 -26.30 13.86
C GLY A 19 -1.58 -27.77 14.17
N GLY A 20 -1.08 -28.63 13.29
CA GLY A 20 -1.20 -30.07 13.45
C GLY A 20 -0.77 -30.84 12.21
N HIS A 21 -0.98 -32.16 12.24
CA HIS A 21 -0.63 -33.01 11.11
C HIS A 21 -1.62 -32.79 9.95
N GLY A 22 -1.12 -32.60 8.73
CA GLY A 22 -1.92 -32.30 7.54
C GLY A 22 -2.99 -33.34 7.18
N SER A 23 -2.87 -34.59 7.63
CA SER A 23 -3.89 -35.62 7.48
C SER A 23 -5.07 -35.51 8.46
N ARG A 24 -5.00 -34.57 9.42
CA ARG A 24 -6.04 -34.36 10.44
C ARG A 24 -6.48 -32.89 10.50
N PRO A 25 -6.89 -32.27 9.38
CA PRO A 25 -7.21 -30.83 9.32
C PRO A 25 -8.42 -30.46 10.19
N HIS A 26 -9.32 -31.41 10.48
CA HIS A 26 -10.53 -31.19 11.27
C HIS A 26 -10.27 -30.86 12.75
N VAL A 27 -9.04 -31.03 13.26
CA VAL A 27 -8.64 -30.67 14.64
C VAL A 27 -7.74 -29.44 14.69
N THR A 28 -7.57 -28.77 13.55
CA THR A 28 -6.69 -27.61 13.35
C THR A 28 -7.51 -26.37 12.98
N ILE A 29 -6.86 -25.20 13.03
CA ILE A 29 -7.31 -23.95 12.41
C ILE A 29 -6.15 -23.52 11.51
N ASP A 30 -6.34 -23.59 10.19
CA ASP A 30 -5.26 -23.44 9.23
C ASP A 30 -4.98 -21.97 8.88
N PRO A 31 -3.84 -21.38 9.34
CA PRO A 31 -3.50 -20.00 9.04
C PRO A 31 -3.00 -19.81 7.59
N VAL A 32 -2.54 -20.88 6.93
CA VAL A 32 -2.13 -20.81 5.50
C VAL A 32 -3.36 -20.59 4.62
N MET A 33 -4.48 -21.28 4.95
CA MET A 33 -5.75 -21.07 4.27
C MET A 33 -6.26 -19.64 4.50
N MET A 34 -6.13 -19.10 5.72
CA MET A 34 -6.49 -17.71 6.01
C MET A 34 -5.66 -16.72 5.19
N ALA A 35 -4.34 -16.94 5.13
CA ALA A 35 -3.44 -16.11 4.32
C ALA A 35 -3.82 -16.13 2.83
N GLY A 36 -4.10 -17.29 2.27
CA GLY A 36 -4.55 -17.43 0.89
C GLY A 36 -5.85 -16.68 0.59
N ARG A 37 -6.85 -16.80 1.46
CA ARG A 37 -8.12 -16.04 1.36
C ARG A 37 -7.89 -14.55 1.44
N PHE A 38 -7.14 -14.09 2.44
CA PHE A 38 -6.86 -12.67 2.59
C PHE A 38 -6.21 -12.06 1.33
N ILE A 39 -5.24 -12.75 0.71
CA ILE A 39 -4.57 -12.26 -0.50
C ILE A 39 -5.57 -12.05 -1.65
N VAL A 40 -6.53 -12.94 -1.78
CA VAL A 40 -7.57 -12.84 -2.81
C VAL A 40 -8.61 -11.79 -2.44
N ASP A 41 -9.15 -11.87 -1.23
CA ASP A 41 -10.32 -11.07 -0.81
C ASP A 41 -9.96 -9.59 -0.63
N VAL A 42 -8.73 -9.27 -0.20
CA VAL A 42 -8.28 -7.88 -0.05
C VAL A 42 -8.29 -7.10 -1.37
N GLN A 43 -8.21 -7.79 -2.51
CA GLN A 43 -8.32 -7.14 -3.82
C GLN A 43 -9.69 -6.52 -4.06
N SER A 44 -10.73 -6.98 -3.35
CA SER A 44 -12.07 -6.39 -3.43
C SER A 44 -12.11 -4.95 -2.89
N VAL A 45 -11.27 -4.63 -1.94
CA VAL A 45 -11.12 -3.27 -1.41
C VAL A 45 -10.73 -2.30 -2.52
N ILE A 46 -9.82 -2.71 -3.41
CA ILE A 46 -9.37 -1.90 -4.55
C ILE A 46 -10.40 -1.89 -5.67
N SER A 47 -10.99 -3.04 -5.99
CA SER A 47 -11.84 -3.18 -7.16
C SER A 47 -13.31 -2.83 -6.91
N ARG A 48 -13.79 -2.78 -5.65
CA ARG A 48 -15.21 -2.62 -5.30
C ARG A 48 -15.51 -1.54 -4.27
N GLU A 49 -14.53 -1.14 -3.45
CA GLU A 49 -14.79 -0.20 -2.36
C GLU A 49 -14.11 1.16 -2.57
N LYS A 50 -12.90 1.14 -3.14
CA LYS A 50 -12.21 2.36 -3.54
C LYS A 50 -12.94 3.00 -4.73
N ASP A 51 -13.03 4.34 -4.74
CA ASP A 51 -13.49 5.07 -5.93
C ASP A 51 -12.63 4.69 -7.14
N ALA A 52 -13.28 4.23 -8.21
CA ALA A 52 -12.59 3.78 -9.43
C ALA A 52 -11.74 4.88 -10.09
N ALA A 53 -12.13 6.15 -9.95
CA ALA A 53 -11.41 7.30 -10.48
C ALA A 53 -10.18 7.70 -9.64
N ARG A 54 -9.98 7.11 -8.46
CA ARG A 54 -8.87 7.43 -7.56
C ARG A 54 -7.76 6.40 -7.65
N PHE A 55 -6.52 6.86 -7.57
CA PHE A 55 -5.38 5.95 -7.46
C PHE A 55 -5.34 5.28 -6.09
N GLY A 56 -5.12 3.97 -6.10
CA GLY A 56 -4.91 3.18 -4.87
C GLY A 56 -4.44 1.78 -5.20
N VAL A 57 -3.45 1.31 -4.44
CA VAL A 57 -2.83 -0.02 -4.57
C VAL A 57 -2.68 -0.66 -3.20
N VAL A 58 -3.04 -1.93 -3.08
CA VAL A 58 -2.69 -2.80 -1.95
C VAL A 58 -1.88 -3.97 -2.49
N THR A 59 -0.69 -4.16 -1.95
CA THR A 59 0.22 -5.24 -2.35
C THR A 59 0.57 -6.09 -1.14
N VAL A 60 0.36 -7.40 -1.23
CA VAL A 60 0.97 -8.38 -0.32
C VAL A 60 2.28 -8.82 -0.95
N GLY A 61 3.40 -8.35 -0.40
CA GLY A 61 4.75 -8.60 -0.95
C GLY A 61 5.46 -9.79 -0.34
N ALA A 62 5.03 -10.25 0.85
CA ALA A 62 5.64 -11.39 1.53
C ALA A 62 4.62 -12.21 2.31
N VAL A 63 4.81 -13.53 2.30
CA VAL A 63 4.07 -14.50 3.12
C VAL A 63 5.06 -15.45 3.75
N GLN A 64 4.97 -15.65 5.05
CA GLN A 64 5.81 -16.57 5.82
C GLN A 64 4.92 -17.50 6.65
N ALA A 65 4.87 -18.78 6.29
CA ALA A 65 4.06 -19.78 7.00
C ALA A 65 4.62 -21.18 6.78
N GLY A 66 4.72 -21.94 7.86
CA GLY A 66 5.10 -23.33 7.84
C GLY A 66 6.53 -23.61 7.33
N SER A 67 6.94 -24.87 7.43
CA SER A 67 8.27 -25.34 6.96
C SER A 67 8.21 -26.74 6.32
N ALA A 68 7.11 -27.47 6.50
CA ALA A 68 6.95 -28.83 6.00
C ALA A 68 5.57 -29.01 5.37
N GLY A 69 5.51 -29.68 4.22
CA GLY A 69 4.27 -29.85 3.44
C GLY A 69 3.19 -30.74 4.07
N ASN A 70 3.52 -31.48 5.10
CA ASN A 70 2.59 -32.35 5.83
C ASN A 70 2.20 -31.82 7.22
N ILE A 71 2.60 -30.59 7.56
CA ILE A 71 2.30 -29.95 8.84
C ILE A 71 1.58 -28.63 8.58
N ILE A 72 0.42 -28.46 9.20
CA ILE A 72 -0.29 -27.16 9.29
C ILE A 72 0.39 -26.35 10.39
N PRO A 73 0.90 -25.13 10.12
CA PRO A 73 1.58 -24.32 11.12
C PRO A 73 0.59 -23.66 12.10
N ASP A 74 1.13 -23.06 13.17
CA ASP A 74 0.34 -22.29 14.13
C ASP A 74 0.08 -20.84 13.67
N THR A 75 0.93 -20.32 12.79
CA THR A 75 0.82 -18.91 12.34
C THR A 75 1.12 -18.75 10.85
N ALA A 76 0.59 -17.66 10.28
CA ALA A 76 0.96 -17.16 8.97
C ALA A 76 1.11 -15.63 9.01
N LEU A 77 2.31 -15.15 8.72
CA LEU A 77 2.64 -13.73 8.70
C LEU A 77 2.66 -13.21 7.26
N LEU A 78 1.89 -12.15 7.01
CA LEU A 78 1.88 -11.43 5.75
C LEU A 78 2.41 -10.02 5.94
N ARG A 79 3.16 -9.53 4.95
CA ARG A 79 3.60 -8.14 4.90
C ARG A 79 3.25 -7.53 3.55
N GLY A 80 2.86 -6.27 3.59
CA GLY A 80 2.47 -5.58 2.37
C GLY A 80 2.54 -4.07 2.50
N THR A 81 2.11 -3.41 1.43
CA THR A 81 2.07 -1.94 1.33
C THR A 81 0.74 -1.45 0.81
N ILE A 82 0.37 -0.23 1.22
CA ILE A 82 -0.80 0.52 0.74
C ILE A 82 -0.30 1.84 0.17
N ARG A 83 -0.78 2.21 -1.02
CA ARG A 83 -0.42 3.48 -1.68
C ARG A 83 -1.65 4.18 -2.20
N SER A 84 -1.69 5.51 -2.06
CA SER A 84 -2.78 6.36 -2.56
C SER A 84 -2.27 7.77 -2.87
N HIS A 85 -3.08 8.54 -3.59
CA HIS A 85 -2.80 9.96 -3.86
C HIS A 85 -3.54 10.91 -2.92
N ASP A 86 -4.48 10.41 -2.14
CA ASP A 86 -5.28 11.23 -1.21
C ASP A 86 -5.60 10.48 0.09
N GLU A 87 -5.85 11.24 1.15
CA GLU A 87 -6.06 10.71 2.50
C GLU A 87 -7.39 9.96 2.65
N ALA A 88 -8.43 10.33 1.92
CA ALA A 88 -9.72 9.65 2.01
C ALA A 88 -9.63 8.24 1.41
N THR A 89 -8.98 8.10 0.25
CA THR A 89 -8.70 6.80 -0.37
C THR A 89 -7.77 5.96 0.52
N ARG A 90 -6.73 6.58 1.09
CA ARG A 90 -5.79 5.93 2.01
C ARG A 90 -6.52 5.31 3.21
N THR A 91 -7.32 6.11 3.93
CA THR A 91 -8.07 5.65 5.10
C THR A 91 -9.00 4.50 4.74
N ARG A 92 -9.76 4.64 3.65
CA ARG A 92 -10.67 3.57 3.19
C ARG A 92 -9.95 2.25 2.91
N MET A 93 -8.76 2.31 2.31
CA MET A 93 -7.97 1.10 2.03
C MET A 93 -7.40 0.47 3.30
N ILE A 94 -6.92 1.26 4.25
CA ILE A 94 -6.45 0.77 5.56
C ILE A 94 -7.59 0.06 6.29
N ASP A 95 -8.75 0.70 6.40
CA ASP A 95 -9.94 0.13 7.03
C ASP A 95 -10.39 -1.16 6.34
N GLY A 96 -10.31 -1.19 5.00
CA GLY A 96 -10.62 -2.36 4.19
C GLY A 96 -9.67 -3.53 4.44
N VAL A 97 -8.37 -3.27 4.50
CA VAL A 97 -7.34 -4.27 4.82
C VAL A 97 -7.59 -4.89 6.20
N GLU A 98 -7.77 -4.05 7.22
CA GLU A 98 -8.04 -4.52 8.58
C GLU A 98 -9.33 -5.33 8.69
N ARG A 99 -10.42 -4.83 8.08
CA ARG A 99 -11.72 -5.50 8.08
C ARG A 99 -11.65 -6.85 7.38
N THR A 100 -10.99 -6.93 6.23
CA THR A 100 -10.82 -8.19 5.48
C THR A 100 -10.04 -9.20 6.31
N ALA A 101 -8.96 -8.81 6.96
CA ALA A 101 -8.18 -9.70 7.81
C ALA A 101 -9.02 -10.26 8.98
N LYS A 102 -9.77 -9.38 9.67
CA LYS A 102 -10.66 -9.77 10.76
C LYS A 102 -11.78 -10.72 10.28
N ALA A 103 -12.36 -10.45 9.12
CA ALA A 103 -13.41 -11.28 8.53
C ALA A 103 -12.89 -12.67 8.16
N VAL A 104 -11.71 -12.77 7.56
CA VAL A 104 -11.08 -14.05 7.20
C VAL A 104 -10.79 -14.90 8.43
N ALA A 105 -10.28 -14.32 9.50
CA ALA A 105 -10.06 -15.03 10.76
C ALA A 105 -11.38 -15.52 11.37
N LEU A 106 -12.41 -14.67 11.38
CA LEU A 106 -13.75 -15.06 11.85
C LEU A 106 -14.33 -16.23 11.05
N MET A 107 -14.21 -16.21 9.72
CA MET A 107 -14.65 -17.31 8.85
C MET A 107 -13.97 -18.64 9.17
N ALA A 108 -12.71 -18.59 9.62
CA ALA A 108 -11.93 -19.78 9.98
C ALA A 108 -12.18 -20.26 11.42
N GLY A 109 -12.97 -19.54 12.21
CA GLY A 109 -13.12 -19.77 13.64
C GLY A 109 -11.83 -19.52 14.43
N ALA A 110 -10.96 -18.68 13.89
CA ALA A 110 -9.68 -18.30 14.49
C ALA A 110 -9.83 -17.12 15.45
N PRO A 111 -8.86 -16.91 16.37
CA PRO A 111 -8.74 -15.64 17.08
C PRO A 111 -8.57 -14.45 16.12
N PRO A 112 -8.92 -13.22 16.56
CA PRO A 112 -8.59 -12.02 15.78
C PRO A 112 -7.11 -11.99 15.39
N PRO A 113 -6.77 -11.60 14.14
CA PRO A 113 -5.40 -11.51 13.71
C PRO A 113 -4.67 -10.35 14.42
N GLU A 114 -3.38 -10.48 14.59
CA GLU A 114 -2.53 -9.36 15.00
C GLU A 114 -2.26 -8.49 13.78
N ILE A 115 -2.67 -7.22 13.83
CA ILE A 115 -2.54 -6.29 12.70
C ILE A 115 -1.69 -5.10 13.16
N LYS A 116 -0.67 -4.79 12.37
CA LYS A 116 0.16 -3.61 12.55
C LYS A 116 0.16 -2.81 11.26
N ILE A 117 -0.32 -1.57 11.32
CA ILE A 117 -0.18 -0.59 10.24
C ILE A 117 0.95 0.36 10.62
N THR A 118 1.91 0.53 9.73
CA THR A 118 3.02 1.47 9.89
C THR A 118 2.83 2.60 8.90
N ALA A 119 2.50 3.79 9.41
CA ALA A 119 2.41 4.97 8.57
C ALA A 119 3.78 5.31 8.00
N GLY A 120 3.83 5.53 6.69
CA GLY A 120 5.00 5.99 5.97
C GLY A 120 4.80 7.40 5.40
N ALA A 121 5.46 7.68 4.28
CA ALA A 121 5.43 8.99 3.65
C ALA A 121 4.02 9.40 3.22
N LYS A 122 3.72 10.69 3.35
CA LYS A 122 2.51 11.31 2.80
C LYS A 122 2.66 11.56 1.30
N ALA A 123 1.56 11.92 0.63
CA ALA A 123 1.63 12.31 -0.77
C ALA A 123 2.40 13.63 -0.93
N VAL A 124 3.24 13.69 -1.96
CA VAL A 124 3.94 14.93 -2.32
C VAL A 124 3.03 15.78 -3.20
N PHE A 125 2.80 17.01 -2.78
CA PHE A 125 2.04 18.01 -3.53
C PHE A 125 2.93 19.14 -4.01
N ASN A 126 2.87 19.43 -5.31
CA ASN A 126 3.50 20.59 -5.89
C ASN A 126 2.59 21.82 -5.75
N ASP A 127 3.09 22.85 -5.04
CA ASP A 127 2.40 24.14 -4.93
C ASP A 127 2.15 24.73 -6.33
N GLU A 128 0.94 25.19 -6.56
CA GLU A 128 0.51 25.65 -7.89
C GLU A 128 1.33 26.82 -8.42
N LYS A 129 1.56 27.82 -7.59
CA LYS A 129 2.29 29.03 -7.99
C LYS A 129 3.77 28.73 -8.21
N LEU A 130 4.36 27.97 -7.29
CA LEU A 130 5.76 27.58 -7.38
C LEU A 130 6.00 26.66 -8.58
N ALA A 131 5.10 25.69 -8.83
CA ALA A 131 5.19 24.79 -9.97
C ALA A 131 5.07 25.54 -11.31
N ALA A 132 4.16 26.49 -11.42
CA ALA A 132 4.01 27.31 -12.63
C ALA A 132 5.26 28.15 -12.90
N ARG A 133 5.78 28.84 -11.87
CA ARG A 133 6.99 29.66 -11.97
C ARG A 133 8.22 28.81 -12.33
N SER A 134 8.43 27.70 -11.61
CA SER A 134 9.58 26.83 -11.81
C SER A 134 9.52 26.13 -13.18
N GLY A 135 8.33 25.70 -13.59
CA GLY A 135 8.10 25.10 -14.91
C GLY A 135 8.43 26.06 -16.05
N ALA A 136 8.08 27.35 -15.94
CA ALA A 136 8.44 28.38 -16.91
C ALA A 136 9.98 28.57 -17.00
N VAL A 137 10.67 28.61 -15.86
CA VAL A 137 12.13 28.73 -15.81
C VAL A 137 12.80 27.49 -16.44
N LEU A 138 12.35 26.29 -16.10
CA LEU A 138 12.87 25.06 -16.66
C LEU A 138 12.64 25.00 -18.18
N LYS A 139 11.46 25.40 -18.66
CA LYS A 139 11.15 25.45 -20.09
C LYS A 139 12.04 26.46 -20.84
N ALA A 140 12.29 27.64 -20.26
CA ALA A 140 13.19 28.63 -20.84
C ALA A 140 14.65 28.14 -20.91
N ALA A 141 15.12 27.42 -19.88
CA ALA A 141 16.47 26.93 -19.79
C ALA A 141 16.74 25.67 -20.65
N PHE A 142 15.78 24.77 -20.75
CA PHE A 142 15.97 23.43 -21.32
C PHE A 142 15.10 23.15 -22.56
N GLY A 143 14.24 24.07 -22.96
CA GLY A 143 13.39 23.94 -24.15
C GLY A 143 12.48 22.69 -24.05
N ASP A 144 12.45 21.89 -25.10
CA ASP A 144 11.60 20.69 -25.17
C ASP A 144 12.06 19.53 -24.29
N LYS A 145 13.24 19.63 -23.68
CA LYS A 145 13.68 18.68 -22.66
C LYS A 145 12.91 18.84 -21.33
N ALA A 146 12.40 20.05 -21.04
CA ALA A 146 11.53 20.29 -19.91
C ALA A 146 10.09 19.91 -20.28
N ARG A 147 9.59 18.81 -19.71
CA ARG A 147 8.26 18.25 -20.01
C ARG A 147 7.37 18.29 -18.78
N LEU A 148 6.10 18.57 -18.98
CA LEU A 148 5.08 18.35 -17.97
C LEU A 148 4.78 16.84 -17.90
N VAL A 149 4.83 16.27 -16.70
CA VAL A 149 4.39 14.89 -16.45
C VAL A 149 2.90 14.95 -16.10
N PRO A 150 2.01 14.38 -16.92
CA PRO A 150 0.57 14.52 -16.74
C PRO A 150 0.02 13.66 -15.59
N GLU A 151 0.68 12.56 -15.25
CA GLU A 151 0.21 11.61 -14.26
C GLU A 151 1.14 11.56 -13.05
N PRO A 152 0.58 11.56 -11.81
CA PRO A 152 1.35 11.39 -10.61
C PRO A 152 2.04 10.02 -10.55
N GLY A 153 3.21 9.97 -9.92
CA GLY A 153 3.94 8.75 -9.68
C GLY A 153 3.31 7.88 -8.57
N ALA A 154 3.53 6.56 -8.66
CA ALA A 154 3.15 5.61 -7.61
C ALA A 154 4.26 5.41 -6.55
N ALA A 155 5.43 6.00 -6.72
CA ALA A 155 6.50 6.03 -5.72
C ALA A 155 6.12 6.94 -4.54
N SER A 156 6.85 6.85 -3.45
CA SER A 156 6.72 7.73 -2.28
C SER A 156 8.07 8.34 -1.94
N GLU A 157 8.04 9.54 -1.38
CA GLU A 157 9.24 10.29 -1.01
C GLU A 157 9.05 10.96 0.34
N ASP A 158 10.12 11.03 1.14
CA ASP A 158 10.15 11.75 2.42
C ASP A 158 10.09 13.28 2.24
N TYR A 159 10.30 13.78 1.03
CA TYR A 159 10.07 15.18 0.66
C TYR A 159 8.67 15.68 1.05
N SER A 160 7.72 14.79 1.22
CA SER A 160 6.37 15.11 1.73
C SER A 160 6.39 15.81 3.10
N GLU A 161 7.44 15.64 3.91
CA GLU A 161 7.58 16.31 5.21
C GLU A 161 7.64 17.84 5.08
N PHE A 162 8.27 18.37 4.04
CA PHE A 162 8.24 19.81 3.76
C PHE A 162 6.84 20.31 3.42
N VAL A 163 6.10 19.53 2.65
CA VAL A 163 4.70 19.83 2.30
C VAL A 163 3.84 19.85 3.55
N MET A 164 4.00 18.86 4.43
CA MET A 164 3.25 18.76 5.70
C MET A 164 3.60 19.87 6.67
N ALA A 165 4.83 20.39 6.63
CA ALA A 165 5.26 21.57 7.39
C ALA A 165 4.69 22.90 6.81
N GLY A 166 3.88 22.84 5.75
CA GLY A 166 3.27 24.01 5.11
C GLY A 166 4.23 24.82 4.24
N VAL A 167 5.39 24.24 3.88
CA VAL A 167 6.36 24.89 3.00
C VAL A 167 5.90 24.74 1.54
N PRO A 168 5.70 25.84 0.78
CA PRO A 168 5.44 25.75 -0.65
C PRO A 168 6.54 24.95 -1.34
N SER A 169 6.17 23.84 -1.97
CA SER A 169 7.09 22.82 -2.42
C SER A 169 6.94 22.54 -3.91
N PHE A 170 8.07 22.24 -4.56
CA PHE A 170 8.11 21.85 -5.96
C PHE A 170 9.10 20.68 -6.13
N TYR A 171 8.57 19.51 -6.38
CA TYR A 171 9.34 18.30 -6.67
C TYR A 171 9.27 18.00 -8.17
N PHE A 172 10.41 17.70 -8.79
CA PHE A 172 10.48 17.38 -10.21
C PHE A 172 11.46 16.24 -10.48
N GLY A 173 11.28 15.54 -11.58
CA GLY A 173 12.19 14.48 -12.02
C GLY A 173 13.32 15.03 -12.91
N LEU A 174 14.53 14.54 -12.70
CA LEU A 174 15.66 14.75 -13.60
C LEU A 174 15.99 13.42 -14.28
N GLY A 175 15.91 13.37 -15.61
CA GLY A 175 16.32 12.21 -16.38
C GLY A 175 17.85 12.10 -16.37
N GLY A 176 18.34 10.95 -15.88
CA GLY A 176 19.79 10.66 -15.81
C GLY A 176 20.23 9.50 -16.70
N LEU A 177 19.32 8.92 -17.44
CA LEU A 177 19.60 7.83 -18.38
C LEU A 177 19.40 8.34 -19.82
N ASP A 178 20.26 7.88 -20.72
CA ASP A 178 20.01 8.05 -22.16
C ASP A 178 18.74 7.31 -22.57
N PRO A 179 17.92 7.90 -23.47
CA PRO A 179 16.67 7.30 -23.93
C PRO A 179 16.86 5.98 -24.64
#